data_ebd68b4e96abc583ff9b05d9d85c8ed1
#
_entry.id   ebd68b4e96abc583ff9b05d9d85c8ed1
#
_cell.length_a   1.000
_cell.length_b   1.000
_cell.length_c   1.000
_cell.angle_alpha   90.00
_cell.angle_beta   90.00
_cell.angle_gamma   90.00
#
_symmetry.space_group_name_H-M   'P 1'
#
loop_
_entity.id
_entity.type
_entity.pdbx_description
1 polymer ?
#
loop_
_entity_poly.entity_id
_entity_poly.type
_entity_poly.pdbx_seq_one_letter_code
_entity_poly.pdbx_strand_id
1 'polypeptide(L)'
;HGVIVMVDVGDLREGVWPDHLVDVVSSAAALPGIDVKGVGTNLACYGGVQPSIENMTRLVQLRDMARAATGLELGLISGGNSANLPLMMSGAMPSEINNLRIGEAIILGRNTLDRSPWPQTRQDTVEVVAEIIELERKPSIPLGRTGEDAFGQHVTFTDRGIRLRAICNLGRQDVNPSDLAPVDPGHIVLGASSDHLIVDMTDSSESVEIGTEVRFWPTYAGLLATATSSAVWKAAATPHRL
;
A
#
# COMPACT_ATOMS: atom_id res chain seq x y z
N HIS A 1 22.90 -19.18 5.32
CA HIS A 1 21.77 -18.26 5.26
C HIS A 1 20.48 -19.01 4.92
N GLY A 2 19.44 -18.86 5.76
CA GLY A 2 18.15 -19.51 5.52
C GLY A 2 17.37 -18.77 4.43
N VAL A 3 16.83 -19.51 3.45
CA VAL A 3 16.04 -18.95 2.34
C VAL A 3 14.71 -19.69 2.17
N ILE A 4 13.72 -18.98 1.65
CA ILE A 4 12.44 -19.54 1.18
C ILE A 4 12.41 -19.34 -0.33
N VAL A 5 12.21 -20.43 -1.08
CA VAL A 5 12.06 -20.36 -2.54
C VAL A 5 10.63 -19.94 -2.86
N MET A 6 10.49 -18.84 -3.60
CA MET A 6 9.17 -18.35 -3.99
C MET A 6 8.69 -19.10 -5.24
N VAL A 7 7.39 -19.47 -5.23
CA VAL A 7 6.69 -20.08 -6.36
C VAL A 7 5.45 -19.29 -6.70
N ASP A 8 5.25 -19.03 -7.98
CA ASP A 8 4.06 -18.33 -8.44
C ASP A 8 2.87 -19.31 -8.54
N VAL A 9 1.81 -19.01 -7.80
CA VAL A 9 0.56 -19.78 -7.85
C VAL A 9 -0.58 -19.00 -8.50
N GLY A 10 -0.25 -17.95 -9.29
CA GLY A 10 -1.21 -17.26 -10.14
C GLY A 10 -1.16 -15.73 -10.20
N ASP A 11 -0.39 -15.06 -9.33
CA ASP A 11 -0.35 -13.58 -9.32
C ASP A 11 0.54 -12.97 -10.40
N LEU A 12 1.36 -13.80 -11.07
CA LEU A 12 2.26 -13.45 -12.17
C LEU A 12 3.25 -12.33 -11.82
N ARG A 13 3.79 -12.38 -10.62
CA ARG A 13 4.79 -11.42 -10.12
C ARG A 13 6.12 -12.14 -9.83
N GLU A 14 6.46 -12.36 -8.57
CA GLU A 14 7.67 -13.10 -8.22
C GLU A 14 7.37 -14.56 -7.95
N GLY A 15 8.40 -15.39 -8.18
CA GLY A 15 8.37 -16.82 -7.94
C GLY A 15 8.68 -17.60 -9.21
N VAL A 16 9.27 -18.78 -9.00
CA VAL A 16 9.47 -19.71 -10.09
C VAL A 16 8.14 -20.30 -10.52
N TRP A 17 8.02 -20.62 -11.80
CA TRP A 17 6.84 -21.34 -12.26
C TRP A 17 6.82 -22.75 -11.63
N PRO A 18 5.66 -23.32 -11.29
CA PRO A 18 5.55 -24.58 -10.56
C PRO A 18 6.38 -25.71 -11.10
N ASP A 19 6.47 -25.85 -12.43
CA ASP A 19 7.20 -26.94 -13.11
C ASP A 19 8.73 -26.87 -12.88
N HIS A 20 9.27 -25.71 -12.51
CA HIS A 20 10.68 -25.48 -12.25
C HIS A 20 11.05 -25.49 -10.76
N LEU A 21 10.06 -25.65 -9.85
CA LEU A 21 10.29 -25.51 -8.42
C LEU A 21 11.35 -26.49 -7.89
N VAL A 22 11.27 -27.75 -8.28
CA VAL A 22 12.18 -28.80 -7.81
C VAL A 22 13.63 -28.48 -8.23
N ASP A 23 13.82 -28.06 -9.47
CA ASP A 23 15.16 -27.75 -10.01
C ASP A 23 15.78 -26.56 -9.28
N VAL A 24 14.97 -25.52 -9.01
CA VAL A 24 15.44 -24.33 -8.30
C VAL A 24 15.74 -24.63 -6.83
N VAL A 25 14.89 -25.41 -6.15
CA VAL A 25 15.13 -25.84 -4.77
C VAL A 25 16.42 -26.66 -4.68
N SER A 26 16.61 -27.61 -5.61
CA SER A 26 17.83 -28.44 -5.67
C SER A 26 19.08 -27.61 -5.91
N SER A 27 19.00 -26.67 -6.88
CA SER A 27 20.12 -25.79 -7.22
C SER A 27 20.46 -24.84 -6.05
N ALA A 28 19.46 -24.29 -5.40
CA ALA A 28 19.67 -23.42 -4.23
C ALA A 28 20.30 -24.17 -3.07
N ALA A 29 19.85 -25.40 -2.79
CA ALA A 29 20.39 -26.23 -1.72
C ALA A 29 21.84 -26.68 -1.96
N ALA A 30 22.30 -26.73 -3.22
CA ALA A 30 23.68 -27.03 -3.57
C ALA A 30 24.65 -25.87 -3.35
N LEU A 31 24.14 -24.64 -3.13
CA LEU A 31 24.99 -23.46 -2.94
C LEU A 31 25.62 -23.45 -1.53
N PRO A 32 26.92 -23.16 -1.41
CA PRO A 32 27.58 -23.08 -0.12
C PRO A 32 26.95 -22.00 0.79
N GLY A 33 26.63 -22.39 2.02
CA GLY A 33 26.08 -21.47 3.01
C GLY A 33 24.59 -21.13 2.84
N ILE A 34 23.89 -21.77 1.91
CA ILE A 34 22.43 -21.67 1.74
C ILE A 34 21.75 -22.88 2.40
N ASP A 35 20.70 -22.56 3.16
CA ASP A 35 19.84 -23.54 3.81
C ASP A 35 18.39 -23.25 3.39
N VAL A 36 17.83 -24.09 2.51
CA VAL A 36 16.47 -23.92 1.99
C VAL A 36 15.47 -24.36 3.06
N LYS A 37 14.83 -23.40 3.71
CA LYS A 37 13.90 -23.60 4.82
C LYS A 37 12.49 -23.98 4.37
N GLY A 38 12.11 -23.63 3.13
CA GLY A 38 10.75 -23.88 2.67
C GLY A 38 10.43 -23.21 1.34
N VAL A 39 9.14 -23.15 1.06
CA VAL A 39 8.58 -22.50 -0.12
C VAL A 39 7.61 -21.40 0.29
N GLY A 40 7.38 -20.46 -0.60
CA GLY A 40 6.40 -19.39 -0.35
C GLY A 40 5.77 -18.87 -1.64
N THR A 41 4.71 -18.11 -1.49
CA THR A 41 4.06 -17.40 -2.59
C THR A 41 3.68 -15.99 -2.17
N ASN A 42 3.25 -15.19 -3.13
CA ASN A 42 2.60 -13.91 -2.88
C ASN A 42 1.38 -13.78 -3.80
N LEU A 43 0.32 -13.18 -3.28
CA LEU A 43 -0.94 -12.96 -4.00
C LEU A 43 -1.48 -11.56 -3.71
N ALA A 44 -2.52 -11.16 -4.44
CA ALA A 44 -3.18 -9.85 -4.34
C ALA A 44 -2.19 -8.68 -4.44
N CYS A 45 -1.27 -8.77 -5.39
CA CYS A 45 -0.27 -7.74 -5.65
C CYS A 45 -0.35 -7.25 -7.11
N TYR A 46 0.40 -7.86 -8.02
CA TYR A 46 0.40 -7.45 -9.44
C TYR A 46 -0.86 -7.93 -10.17
N GLY A 47 -1.17 -9.23 -10.09
CA GLY A 47 -2.33 -9.85 -10.75
C GLY A 47 -3.64 -9.64 -9.99
N GLY A 48 -3.59 -9.18 -8.74
CA GLY A 48 -4.76 -9.00 -7.90
C GLY A 48 -5.47 -10.31 -7.54
N VAL A 49 -4.80 -11.45 -7.68
CA VAL A 49 -5.35 -12.76 -7.39
C VAL A 49 -5.57 -12.94 -5.90
N GLN A 50 -6.82 -13.14 -5.49
CA GLN A 50 -7.14 -13.31 -4.07
C GLN A 50 -6.67 -14.66 -3.53
N PRO A 51 -6.15 -14.69 -2.30
CA PRO A 51 -5.91 -15.94 -1.59
C PRO A 51 -7.18 -16.80 -1.47
N SER A 52 -7.07 -18.07 -1.79
CA SER A 52 -8.16 -19.03 -1.74
C SER A 52 -7.68 -20.38 -1.22
N ILE A 53 -8.63 -21.26 -0.87
CA ILE A 53 -8.31 -22.64 -0.47
C ILE A 53 -7.53 -23.33 -1.58
N GLU A 54 -7.91 -23.13 -2.85
CA GLU A 54 -7.30 -23.80 -4.00
C GLU A 54 -5.83 -23.40 -4.17
N ASN A 55 -5.52 -22.08 -4.18
CA ASN A 55 -4.14 -21.63 -4.39
C ASN A 55 -3.23 -21.91 -3.17
N MET A 56 -3.77 -21.88 -1.94
CA MET A 56 -3.03 -22.28 -0.75
C MET A 56 -2.81 -23.80 -0.69
N THR A 57 -3.79 -24.61 -1.05
CA THR A 57 -3.62 -26.07 -1.18
C THR A 57 -2.61 -26.40 -2.28
N ARG A 58 -2.63 -25.67 -3.40
CA ARG A 58 -1.64 -25.82 -4.46
C ARG A 58 -0.22 -25.55 -3.96
N LEU A 59 -0.02 -24.52 -3.15
CA LEU A 59 1.28 -24.22 -2.54
C LEU A 59 1.77 -25.38 -1.65
N VAL A 60 0.89 -25.96 -0.83
CA VAL A 60 1.20 -27.12 0.01
C VAL A 60 1.63 -28.32 -0.85
N GLN A 61 0.86 -28.64 -1.89
CA GLN A 61 1.18 -29.73 -2.82
C GLN A 61 2.54 -29.54 -3.51
N LEU A 62 2.86 -28.30 -3.91
CA LEU A 62 4.15 -27.96 -4.53
C LEU A 62 5.31 -28.14 -3.55
N ARG A 63 5.14 -27.75 -2.27
CA ARG A 63 6.11 -28.02 -1.21
C ARG A 63 6.33 -29.52 -1.04
N ASP A 64 5.24 -30.31 -0.97
CA ASP A 64 5.33 -31.75 -0.75
C ASP A 64 6.02 -32.46 -1.93
N MET A 65 5.74 -32.03 -3.16
CA MET A 65 6.42 -32.50 -4.36
C MET A 65 7.93 -32.21 -4.31
N ALA A 66 8.30 -30.94 -3.98
CA ALA A 66 9.71 -30.56 -3.86
C ALA A 66 10.41 -31.32 -2.73
N ARG A 67 9.74 -31.50 -1.58
CA ARG A 67 10.24 -32.28 -0.45
C ARG A 67 10.52 -33.75 -0.84
N ALA A 68 9.58 -34.40 -1.54
CA ALA A 68 9.72 -35.77 -2.00
C ALA A 68 10.87 -35.95 -3.01
N ALA A 69 11.06 -34.99 -3.90
CA ALA A 69 12.08 -35.01 -4.93
C ALA A 69 13.50 -34.72 -4.39
N THR A 70 13.62 -33.83 -3.42
CA THR A 70 14.93 -33.34 -2.93
C THR A 70 15.38 -33.98 -1.62
N GLY A 71 14.47 -34.61 -0.86
CA GLY A 71 14.74 -35.11 0.50
C GLY A 71 14.92 -34.01 1.57
N LEU A 72 14.76 -32.75 1.21
CA LEU A 72 14.83 -31.60 2.15
C LEU A 72 13.59 -31.54 3.01
N GLU A 73 13.70 -30.98 4.23
CA GLU A 73 12.57 -30.89 5.15
C GLU A 73 11.51 -29.89 4.67
N LEU A 74 11.93 -28.73 4.13
CA LEU A 74 11.07 -27.62 3.66
C LEU A 74 9.93 -27.29 4.62
N GLY A 75 10.28 -27.10 5.90
CA GLY A 75 9.30 -26.97 7.00
C GLY A 75 8.51 -25.69 6.98
N LEU A 76 8.99 -24.61 6.30
CA LEU A 76 8.27 -23.33 6.19
C LEU A 76 7.43 -23.29 4.92
N ILE A 77 6.14 -22.95 5.09
CA ILE A 77 5.23 -22.64 3.97
C ILE A 77 4.68 -21.23 4.17
N SER A 78 5.23 -20.29 3.39
CA SER A 78 4.87 -18.89 3.47
C SER A 78 3.73 -18.56 2.50
N GLY A 79 2.50 -18.45 3.02
CA GLY A 79 1.27 -18.31 2.23
C GLY A 79 1.09 -16.93 1.57
N GLY A 80 1.87 -15.93 1.95
CA GLY A 80 1.77 -14.59 1.34
C GLY A 80 1.73 -13.47 2.36
N ASN A 81 0.97 -12.43 2.02
CA ASN A 81 0.93 -11.14 2.70
C ASN A 81 -0.38 -10.93 3.51
N SER A 82 -0.68 -9.67 3.85
CA SER A 82 -1.90 -9.26 4.58
C SER A 82 -3.20 -9.70 3.90
N ALA A 83 -3.22 -9.95 2.59
CA ALA A 83 -4.41 -10.41 1.87
C ALA A 83 -4.89 -11.81 2.29
N ASN A 84 -4.02 -12.59 2.96
CA ASN A 84 -4.37 -13.89 3.50
C ASN A 84 -5.17 -13.84 4.81
N LEU A 85 -5.22 -12.69 5.47
CA LEU A 85 -5.90 -12.58 6.77
C LEU A 85 -7.38 -12.98 6.73
N PRO A 86 -8.20 -12.59 5.73
CA PRO A 86 -9.59 -13.04 5.65
C PRO A 86 -9.71 -14.57 5.55
N LEU A 87 -8.87 -15.21 4.72
CA LEU A 87 -8.86 -16.66 4.58
C LEU A 87 -8.44 -17.35 5.89
N MET A 88 -7.41 -16.82 6.56
CA MET A 88 -6.96 -17.33 7.86
C MET A 88 -8.06 -17.20 8.92
N MET A 89 -8.69 -16.02 9.02
CA MET A 89 -9.74 -15.76 10.03
C MET A 89 -11.01 -16.56 9.80
N SER A 90 -11.32 -16.95 8.57
CA SER A 90 -12.45 -17.84 8.26
C SER A 90 -12.20 -19.29 8.69
N GLY A 91 -10.95 -19.65 9.07
CA GLY A 91 -10.56 -21.01 9.37
C GLY A 91 -10.40 -21.92 8.14
N ALA A 92 -10.46 -21.37 6.93
CA ALA A 92 -10.39 -22.11 5.67
C ALA A 92 -8.96 -22.26 5.12
N MET A 93 -7.98 -21.59 5.74
CA MET A 93 -6.57 -21.74 5.34
C MET A 93 -6.06 -23.14 5.68
N PRO A 94 -5.38 -23.83 4.74
CA PRO A 94 -4.72 -25.09 5.05
C PRO A 94 -3.78 -24.99 6.26
N SER A 95 -3.86 -25.93 7.18
CA SER A 95 -3.11 -25.94 8.45
C SER A 95 -1.59 -25.97 8.28
N GLU A 96 -1.12 -26.42 7.14
CA GLU A 96 0.29 -26.51 6.78
C GLU A 96 0.90 -25.14 6.47
N ILE A 97 0.08 -24.14 6.11
CA ILE A 97 0.54 -22.75 5.96
C ILE A 97 0.89 -22.20 7.34
N ASN A 98 2.17 -22.05 7.62
CA ASN A 98 2.68 -21.72 8.95
C ASN A 98 3.43 -20.39 9.04
N ASN A 99 3.47 -19.64 7.92
CA ASN A 99 4.10 -18.32 7.86
C ASN A 99 3.30 -17.36 6.97
N LEU A 100 3.11 -16.14 7.44
CA LEU A 100 2.56 -15.01 6.67
C LEU A 100 3.44 -13.78 6.87
N ARG A 101 3.56 -12.95 5.83
CA ARG A 101 4.31 -11.70 5.84
C ARG A 101 3.33 -10.53 5.93
N ILE A 102 2.89 -10.21 7.13
CA ILE A 102 1.89 -9.18 7.39
C ILE A 102 2.58 -7.80 7.47
N GLY A 103 2.12 -6.84 6.70
CA GLY A 103 2.65 -5.47 6.67
C GLY A 103 1.52 -4.43 6.67
N GLU A 104 0.86 -4.23 5.55
CA GLU A 104 -0.15 -3.17 5.36
C GLU A 104 -1.27 -3.22 6.41
N ALA A 105 -1.80 -4.41 6.71
CA ALA A 105 -2.87 -4.54 7.70
C ALA A 105 -2.45 -4.14 9.11
N ILE A 106 -1.17 -4.27 9.48
CA ILE A 106 -0.65 -3.80 10.76
C ILE A 106 -0.52 -2.27 10.76
N ILE A 107 0.07 -1.71 9.69
CA ILE A 107 0.40 -0.29 9.63
C ILE A 107 -0.84 0.57 9.38
N LEU A 108 -1.70 0.18 8.44
CA LEU A 108 -2.87 0.97 8.04
C LEU A 108 -4.19 0.46 8.62
N GLY A 109 -4.18 -0.68 9.32
CA GLY A 109 -5.38 -1.25 9.94
C GLY A 109 -6.48 -1.60 8.93
N ARG A 110 -6.12 -1.99 7.69
CA ARG A 110 -7.07 -2.22 6.61
C ARG A 110 -6.95 -3.61 6.01
N ASN A 111 -8.08 -4.13 5.55
CA ASN A 111 -8.12 -5.29 4.68
C ASN A 111 -7.54 -4.92 3.32
N THR A 112 -6.53 -5.64 2.88
CA THR A 112 -5.83 -5.33 1.62
C THR A 112 -6.60 -5.74 0.38
N LEU A 113 -7.68 -6.52 0.49
CA LEU A 113 -8.50 -6.94 -0.64
C LEU A 113 -9.56 -5.90 -1.05
N ASP A 114 -10.14 -5.17 -0.08
CA ASP A 114 -11.26 -4.24 -0.31
C ASP A 114 -11.09 -2.88 0.37
N ARG A 115 -9.96 -2.67 1.07
CA ARG A 115 -9.62 -1.45 1.81
C ARG A 115 -10.54 -1.13 3.00
N SER A 116 -11.45 -2.03 3.36
CA SER A 116 -12.29 -1.87 4.55
C SER A 116 -11.43 -1.85 5.83
N PRO A 117 -11.90 -1.19 6.91
CA PRO A 117 -11.24 -1.24 8.21
C PRO A 117 -11.13 -2.68 8.70
N TRP A 118 -9.94 -3.07 9.18
CA TRP A 118 -9.76 -4.37 9.81
C TRP A 118 -10.32 -4.32 11.24
N PRO A 119 -11.09 -5.31 11.68
CA PRO A 119 -11.69 -5.30 13.03
C PRO A 119 -10.64 -5.14 14.14
N GLN A 120 -10.94 -4.29 15.12
CA GLN A 120 -10.08 -4.03 16.29
C GLN A 120 -8.72 -3.41 15.98
N THR A 121 -8.56 -2.80 14.82
CA THR A 121 -7.35 -2.03 14.46
C THR A 121 -7.65 -0.54 14.32
N ARG A 122 -6.60 0.27 14.39
CA ARG A 122 -6.65 1.71 14.11
C ARG A 122 -6.31 1.96 12.65
N GLN A 123 -6.94 2.98 12.04
CA GLN A 123 -6.68 3.40 10.66
C GLN A 123 -5.97 4.76 10.58
N ASP A 124 -5.71 5.36 11.74
CA ASP A 124 -5.10 6.68 11.95
C ASP A 124 -3.68 6.60 12.52
N THR A 125 -2.97 5.52 12.24
CA THR A 125 -1.61 5.26 12.76
C THR A 125 -0.52 6.01 11.99
N VAL A 126 -0.82 6.47 10.78
CA VAL A 126 0.08 7.24 9.93
C VAL A 126 -0.68 8.43 9.36
N GLU A 127 -0.10 9.60 9.48
CA GLU A 127 -0.58 10.83 8.86
C GLU A 127 0.52 11.43 7.97
N VAL A 128 0.11 11.99 6.84
CA VAL A 128 0.92 12.91 6.04
C VAL A 128 0.52 14.32 6.43
N VAL A 129 1.48 15.14 6.77
CA VAL A 129 1.26 16.52 7.21
C VAL A 129 1.91 17.46 6.21
N ALA A 130 1.18 18.50 5.79
CA ALA A 130 1.68 19.55 4.91
C ALA A 130 1.26 20.92 5.43
N GLU A 131 2.16 21.89 5.31
CA GLU A 131 1.92 23.26 5.76
C GLU A 131 1.29 24.11 4.66
N ILE A 132 0.32 24.96 5.00
CA ILE A 132 -0.27 25.94 4.10
C ILE A 132 0.75 27.07 3.84
N ILE A 133 1.15 27.25 2.59
CA ILE A 133 2.09 28.29 2.16
C ILE A 133 1.40 29.44 1.39
N GLU A 134 0.17 29.22 0.90
CA GLU A 134 -0.68 30.24 0.30
C GLU A 134 -2.14 29.95 0.65
N LEU A 135 -2.93 30.99 0.92
CA LEU A 135 -4.36 30.86 1.23
C LEU A 135 -5.12 32.03 0.61
N GLU A 136 -5.97 31.75 -0.39
CA GLU A 136 -6.68 32.77 -1.16
C GLU A 136 -8.04 32.30 -1.64
N ARG A 137 -8.98 33.28 -1.78
CA ARG A 137 -10.29 33.02 -2.41
C ARG A 137 -10.16 33.11 -3.92
N LYS A 138 -10.37 31.99 -4.60
CA LYS A 138 -10.25 31.87 -6.06
C LYS A 138 -11.49 31.20 -6.66
N PRO A 139 -11.79 31.43 -7.97
CA PRO A 139 -12.80 30.68 -8.68
C PRO A 139 -12.47 29.17 -8.66
N SER A 140 -13.50 28.33 -8.61
CA SER A 140 -13.34 26.88 -8.64
C SER A 140 -12.99 26.32 -10.02
N ILE A 141 -13.22 27.10 -11.07
CA ILE A 141 -12.84 26.77 -12.45
C ILE A 141 -11.77 27.74 -12.95
N PRO A 142 -10.82 27.26 -13.78
CA PRO A 142 -9.82 28.11 -14.42
C PRO A 142 -10.46 29.15 -15.34
N LEU A 143 -9.80 30.30 -15.48
CA LEU A 143 -10.20 31.36 -16.40
C LEU A 143 -9.38 31.22 -17.69
N GLY A 144 -10.06 31.15 -18.83
CA GLY A 144 -9.43 31.09 -20.16
C GLY A 144 -9.54 29.71 -20.81
N ARG A 145 -8.85 29.54 -21.95
CA ARG A 145 -8.83 28.27 -22.70
C ARG A 145 -7.93 27.27 -22.00
N THR A 146 -8.47 26.11 -21.65
CA THR A 146 -7.74 25.03 -21.00
C THR A 146 -7.17 24.05 -22.03
N GLY A 147 -6.05 23.42 -21.68
CA GLY A 147 -5.40 22.35 -22.42
C GLY A 147 -5.05 21.19 -21.46
N GLU A 148 -3.96 20.49 -21.76
CA GLU A 148 -3.40 19.50 -20.84
C GLU A 148 -2.69 20.17 -19.66
N ASP A 149 -2.71 19.51 -18.51
CA ASP A 149 -1.93 19.92 -17.33
C ASP A 149 -0.42 19.57 -17.50
N ALA A 150 0.39 19.89 -16.50
CA ALA A 150 1.82 19.62 -16.52
C ALA A 150 2.19 18.13 -16.63
N PHE A 151 1.23 17.23 -16.48
CA PHE A 151 1.39 15.77 -16.57
C PHE A 151 0.70 15.16 -17.80
N GLY A 152 0.28 16.00 -18.76
CA GLY A 152 -0.37 15.57 -20.00
C GLY A 152 -1.80 15.06 -19.82
N GLN A 153 -2.50 15.52 -18.76
CA GLN A 153 -3.87 15.10 -18.49
C GLN A 153 -4.86 16.22 -18.74
N HIS A 154 -6.01 15.90 -19.34
CA HIS A 154 -7.13 16.81 -19.41
C HIS A 154 -7.88 16.82 -18.07
N VAL A 155 -7.72 17.92 -17.31
CA VAL A 155 -8.37 18.09 -16.01
C VAL A 155 -9.79 18.62 -16.21
N THR A 156 -10.75 17.98 -15.53
CA THR A 156 -12.13 18.45 -15.47
C THR A 156 -12.37 19.20 -14.15
N PHE A 157 -13.11 20.31 -14.22
CA PHE A 157 -13.41 21.13 -13.06
C PHE A 157 -14.92 21.18 -12.82
N THR A 158 -15.31 21.11 -11.55
CA THR A 158 -16.71 21.34 -11.14
C THR A 158 -16.85 22.77 -10.64
N ASP A 159 -17.80 23.52 -11.19
CA ASP A 159 -18.07 24.88 -10.71
C ASP A 159 -18.73 24.83 -9.33
N ARG A 160 -18.05 25.44 -8.36
CA ARG A 160 -18.49 25.61 -6.96
C ARG A 160 -18.45 27.08 -6.54
N GLY A 161 -18.32 28.00 -7.50
CA GLY A 161 -18.17 29.42 -7.24
C GLY A 161 -16.81 29.83 -6.70
N ILE A 162 -16.78 30.82 -5.83
CA ILE A 162 -15.55 31.29 -5.18
C ILE A 162 -15.28 30.44 -3.94
N ARG A 163 -14.10 29.79 -3.92
CA ARG A 163 -13.70 28.86 -2.87
C ARG A 163 -12.42 29.34 -2.18
N LEU A 164 -12.27 29.08 -0.90
CA LEU A 164 -11.02 29.29 -0.19
C LEU A 164 -10.05 28.16 -0.54
N ARG A 165 -8.97 28.49 -1.25
CA ARG A 165 -7.96 27.53 -1.71
C ARG A 165 -6.67 27.73 -0.95
N ALA A 166 -6.15 26.63 -0.44
CA ALA A 166 -4.80 26.53 0.09
C ALA A 166 -3.86 25.89 -0.94
N ILE A 167 -2.62 26.36 -0.95
CA ILE A 167 -1.48 25.67 -1.50
C ILE A 167 -0.66 25.16 -0.32
N CYS A 168 -0.36 23.85 -0.32
CA CYS A 168 0.47 23.22 0.71
C CYS A 168 1.83 22.81 0.12
N ASN A 169 2.86 22.77 0.96
CA ASN A 169 4.25 22.43 0.63
C ASN A 169 4.48 20.93 0.40
N LEU A 170 3.64 20.30 -0.39
CA LEU A 170 3.67 18.87 -0.76
C LEU A 170 3.24 18.74 -2.22
N GLY A 171 3.83 17.88 -3.01
CA GLY A 171 3.47 17.76 -4.42
C GLY A 171 3.56 16.36 -4.97
N ARG A 172 3.37 16.24 -6.29
CA ARG A 172 3.41 14.94 -6.99
C ARG A 172 4.80 14.29 -6.97
N GLN A 173 5.85 15.06 -6.70
CA GLN A 173 7.19 14.51 -6.46
C GLN A 173 7.25 13.63 -5.20
N ASP A 174 6.34 13.84 -4.26
CA ASP A 174 6.31 13.18 -2.96
C ASP A 174 5.18 12.14 -2.86
N VAL A 175 4.02 12.46 -3.44
CA VAL A 175 2.83 11.61 -3.36
C VAL A 175 1.81 11.97 -4.45
N ASN A 176 1.07 10.97 -4.94
CA ASN A 176 -0.07 11.25 -5.80
C ASN A 176 -1.22 11.83 -4.94
N PRO A 177 -1.84 12.97 -5.32
CA PRO A 177 -2.94 13.57 -4.56
C PRO A 177 -4.12 12.63 -4.28
N SER A 178 -4.40 11.70 -5.19
CA SER A 178 -5.46 10.70 -5.00
C SER A 178 -5.19 9.69 -3.87
N ASP A 179 -3.95 9.65 -3.38
CA ASP A 179 -3.55 8.76 -2.29
C ASP A 179 -3.63 9.44 -0.92
N LEU A 180 -4.21 10.64 -0.86
CA LEU A 180 -4.36 11.44 0.36
C LEU A 180 -5.85 11.67 0.64
N ALA A 181 -6.33 11.18 1.78
CA ALA A 181 -7.65 11.50 2.30
C ALA A 181 -7.53 12.54 3.41
N PRO A 182 -8.11 13.74 3.29
CA PRO A 182 -8.07 14.72 4.36
C PRO A 182 -8.65 14.18 5.67
N VAL A 183 -8.02 14.52 6.79
CA VAL A 183 -8.54 14.19 8.13
C VAL A 183 -9.78 15.04 8.43
N ASP A 184 -9.76 16.33 8.08
CA ASP A 184 -10.94 17.17 8.13
C ASP A 184 -11.85 16.87 6.91
N PRO A 185 -13.11 16.43 7.12
CA PRO A 185 -14.04 16.11 6.03
C PRO A 185 -14.50 17.35 5.24
N GLY A 186 -14.28 18.56 5.76
CA GLY A 186 -14.53 19.82 5.06
C GLY A 186 -13.45 20.19 4.02
N HIS A 187 -12.33 19.50 4.01
CA HIS A 187 -11.26 19.71 3.05
C HIS A 187 -11.44 18.84 1.80
N ILE A 188 -11.10 19.39 0.63
CA ILE A 188 -11.13 18.66 -0.63
C ILE A 188 -9.78 18.78 -1.33
N VAL A 189 -9.08 17.66 -1.50
CA VAL A 189 -7.88 17.63 -2.36
C VAL A 189 -8.31 17.82 -3.81
N LEU A 190 -7.87 18.90 -4.42
CA LEU A 190 -8.21 19.26 -5.81
C LEU A 190 -7.21 18.69 -6.82
N GLY A 191 -5.95 18.54 -6.41
CA GLY A 191 -4.85 18.08 -7.25
C GLY A 191 -3.52 18.61 -6.75
N ALA A 192 -2.48 18.40 -7.55
CA ALA A 192 -1.15 18.94 -7.24
C ALA A 192 -0.34 19.21 -8.51
N SER A 193 0.56 20.20 -8.44
CA SER A 193 1.71 20.33 -9.32
C SER A 193 2.86 19.41 -8.84
N SER A 194 4.07 19.61 -9.34
CA SER A 194 5.25 18.88 -8.90
C SER A 194 5.50 18.96 -7.39
N ASP A 195 5.31 20.14 -6.82
CA ASP A 195 5.70 20.52 -5.47
C ASP A 195 4.61 21.23 -4.64
N HIS A 196 3.41 21.45 -5.21
CA HIS A 196 2.30 22.17 -4.58
C HIS A 196 1.02 21.33 -4.59
N LEU A 197 0.51 20.98 -3.42
CA LEU A 197 -0.81 20.37 -3.23
C LEU A 197 -1.86 21.47 -3.14
N ILE A 198 -2.94 21.33 -3.88
CA ILE A 198 -4.05 22.29 -3.90
C ILE A 198 -5.24 21.69 -3.17
N VAL A 199 -5.68 22.38 -2.11
CA VAL A 199 -6.79 21.92 -1.25
C VAL A 199 -7.86 23.00 -1.18
N ASP A 200 -9.12 22.65 -1.33
CA ASP A 200 -10.26 23.51 -1.04
C ASP A 200 -10.56 23.42 0.47
N MET A 201 -10.47 24.55 1.15
CA MET A 201 -10.62 24.68 2.61
C MET A 201 -11.89 25.44 2.99
N THR A 202 -12.81 25.67 2.04
CA THR A 202 -13.99 26.55 2.26
C THR A 202 -14.87 26.03 3.39
N ASP A 203 -15.01 24.73 3.50
CA ASP A 203 -15.87 24.07 4.48
C ASP A 203 -15.06 23.47 5.65
N SER A 204 -13.85 24.00 5.91
CA SER A 204 -12.98 23.59 7.02
C SER A 204 -13.73 23.70 8.35
N SER A 205 -13.58 22.69 9.20
CA SER A 205 -14.17 22.68 10.55
C SER A 205 -13.52 23.66 11.51
N GLU A 206 -12.27 24.06 11.21
CA GLU A 206 -11.49 25.01 12.00
C GLU A 206 -11.03 26.19 11.16
N SER A 207 -10.64 27.28 11.81
CA SER A 207 -10.01 28.43 11.14
C SER A 207 -8.63 28.04 10.64
N VAL A 208 -8.35 28.35 9.38
CA VAL A 208 -7.05 28.06 8.74
C VAL A 208 -6.36 29.37 8.34
N GLU A 209 -5.03 29.37 8.45
CA GLU A 209 -4.17 30.50 8.05
C GLU A 209 -2.86 29.95 7.42
N ILE A 210 -2.06 30.82 6.84
CA ILE A 210 -0.72 30.45 6.35
C ILE A 210 0.11 29.93 7.54
N GLY A 211 0.78 28.80 7.36
CA GLY A 211 1.51 28.10 8.42
C GLY A 211 0.68 27.03 9.15
N THR A 212 -0.64 26.93 8.90
CA THR A 212 -1.45 25.84 9.44
C THR A 212 -1.04 24.50 8.83
N GLU A 213 -0.86 23.49 9.67
CA GLU A 213 -0.64 22.09 9.24
C GLU A 213 -1.94 21.43 8.83
N VAL A 214 -1.98 20.92 7.62
CA VAL A 214 -3.09 20.10 7.09
C VAL A 214 -2.71 18.64 7.14
N ARG A 215 -3.61 17.80 7.63
CA ARG A 215 -3.37 16.37 7.88
C ARG A 215 -4.16 15.50 6.93
N PHE A 216 -3.53 14.42 6.48
CA PHE A 216 -4.11 13.45 5.54
C PHE A 216 -3.80 12.03 5.97
N TRP A 217 -4.77 11.15 5.81
CA TRP A 217 -4.55 9.70 5.89
C TRP A 217 -4.10 9.18 4.52
N PRO A 218 -2.92 8.58 4.41
CA PRO A 218 -2.46 8.03 3.14
C PRO A 218 -3.10 6.68 2.83
N THR A 219 -3.22 6.36 1.54
CA THR A 219 -3.34 4.98 1.07
C THR A 219 -2.01 4.25 1.26
N TYR A 220 -1.96 2.94 0.95
CA TYR A 220 -0.69 2.21 0.93
C TYR A 220 0.31 2.80 -0.07
N ALA A 221 -0.15 3.22 -1.26
CA ALA A 221 0.70 3.88 -2.25
C ALA A 221 1.20 5.23 -1.75
N GLY A 222 0.34 6.01 -1.10
CA GLY A 222 0.72 7.29 -0.47
C GLY A 222 1.74 7.11 0.65
N LEU A 223 1.55 6.10 1.52
CA LEU A 223 2.53 5.74 2.54
C LEU A 223 3.88 5.34 1.92
N LEU A 224 3.88 4.48 0.91
CA LEU A 224 5.09 4.05 0.23
C LEU A 224 5.84 5.24 -0.39
N ALA A 225 5.13 6.10 -1.11
CA ALA A 225 5.71 7.28 -1.77
C ALA A 225 6.30 8.25 -0.73
N THR A 226 5.53 8.66 0.27
CA THR A 226 6.00 9.60 1.29
C THR A 226 7.10 9.01 2.18
N ALA A 227 7.06 7.71 2.49
CA ALA A 227 8.12 7.04 3.24
C ALA A 227 9.45 7.00 2.50
N THR A 228 9.45 6.96 1.18
CA THR A 228 10.66 6.89 0.34
C THR A 228 11.13 8.24 -0.19
N SER A 229 10.26 9.27 -0.22
CA SER A 229 10.67 10.63 -0.59
C SER A 229 11.70 11.16 0.40
N SER A 230 12.81 11.67 -0.11
CA SER A 230 13.86 12.32 0.70
C SER A 230 13.44 13.72 1.19
N ALA A 231 12.45 14.32 0.55
CA ALA A 231 11.93 15.65 0.92
C ALA A 231 10.90 15.60 2.06
N VAL A 232 10.28 14.42 2.29
CA VAL A 232 9.32 14.25 3.38
C VAL A 232 10.06 13.82 4.66
N TRP A 233 9.92 14.62 5.71
CA TRP A 233 10.46 14.28 7.03
C TRP A 233 9.64 13.15 7.69
N LYS A 234 10.32 12.17 8.29
CA LYS A 234 9.68 11.07 9.02
C LYS A 234 9.85 11.29 10.52
N ALA A 235 8.75 11.39 11.23
CA ALA A 235 8.73 11.56 12.67
C ALA A 235 7.83 10.54 13.36
N ALA A 236 8.23 10.07 14.52
CA ALA A 236 7.32 9.34 15.40
C ALA A 236 6.55 10.35 16.25
N ALA A 237 5.23 10.38 16.11
CA ALA A 237 4.40 11.16 17.00
C ALA A 237 4.34 10.47 18.38
N THR A 238 4.48 11.24 19.45
CA THR A 238 4.14 10.75 20.79
C THR A 238 2.63 10.49 20.80
N PRO A 239 2.15 9.30 21.22
CA PRO A 239 0.72 9.07 21.32
C PRO A 239 0.12 10.15 22.21
N HIS A 240 -0.76 10.98 21.69
CA HIS A 240 -1.60 11.78 22.55
C HIS A 240 -2.35 10.81 23.45
N ARG A 241 -2.24 11.00 24.75
CA ARG A 241 -3.01 10.21 25.72
C ARG A 241 -4.48 10.31 25.31
N LEU A 242 -5.05 9.17 24.96
CA LEU A 242 -6.46 8.98 24.72
C LEU A 242 -7.26 9.33 25.98
#